data_08d109744191bffa59d41cc5e76b939e
#
_entry.id   08d109744191bffa59d41cc5e76b939e
#
_cell.length_a   1.000
_cell.length_b   1.000
_cell.length_c   1.000
_cell.angle_alpha   90.00
_cell.angle_beta   90.00
_cell.angle_gamma   90.00
#
_symmetry.space_group_name_H-M   'P 1'
#
loop_
_entity.id
_entity.type
_entity.pdbx_description
1 polymer ?
#
loop_
_entity_poly.entity_id
_entity_poly.type
_entity_poly.pdbx_seq_one_letter_code
_entity_poly.pdbx_strand_id
1 'polypeptide(L)'
;VALPKVALLSAVETVTARITSTLDAAALCKMAQRGQITGAILDGPLAFDNAISAEAARIKGITSEVSGDADILVLPDLESGNVAAKLLEYLAGAASCGVVLGARVPIALTSRADGAASRVASPPRAAAVPPPTLEAAPSAQVRPRTRFRP
;
A
#
# COMPACT_ATOMS: atom_id res chain seq x y z
N VAL A 1 15.13 4.85 0.31
CA VAL A 1 15.20 3.58 -0.43
C VAL A 1 14.98 3.88 -1.90
N ALA A 2 15.91 3.47 -2.79
CA ALA A 2 15.82 3.81 -4.22
C ALA A 2 14.70 3.04 -4.93
N LEU A 3 14.46 1.79 -4.55
CA LEU A 3 13.39 0.93 -5.06
C LEU A 3 12.73 0.23 -3.86
N PRO A 4 11.70 0.82 -3.25
CA PRO A 4 11.09 0.26 -2.05
C PRO A 4 10.35 -1.05 -2.33
N LYS A 5 10.38 -1.94 -1.36
CA LYS A 5 9.65 -3.20 -1.33
C LYS A 5 8.29 -2.98 -0.67
N VAL A 6 7.23 -3.22 -1.41
CA VAL A 6 5.85 -2.94 -1.00
C VAL A 6 5.09 -4.23 -0.80
N ALA A 7 4.70 -4.52 0.43
CA ALA A 7 3.84 -5.64 0.77
C ALA A 7 2.37 -5.23 0.73
N LEU A 8 1.59 -5.91 -0.10
CA LEU A 8 0.14 -5.72 -0.20
C LEU A 8 -0.54 -6.72 0.75
N LEU A 9 -1.03 -6.21 1.88
CA LEU A 9 -1.49 -7.06 2.98
C LEU A 9 -2.89 -7.60 2.76
N SER A 10 -3.07 -8.82 3.24
CA SER A 10 -4.36 -9.50 3.37
C SER A 10 -4.34 -10.41 4.60
N ALA A 11 -5.46 -11.08 4.88
CA ALA A 11 -5.54 -12.06 5.95
C ALA A 11 -4.77 -13.35 5.64
N VAL A 12 -4.57 -13.65 4.36
CA VAL A 12 -3.90 -14.86 3.87
C VAL A 12 -3.04 -14.54 2.65
N GLU A 13 -2.08 -15.40 2.36
CA GLU A 13 -1.18 -15.29 1.21
C GLU A 13 -1.68 -16.01 -0.06
N THR A 14 -2.82 -16.67 0.03
CA THR A 14 -3.43 -17.39 -1.11
C THR A 14 -4.50 -16.53 -1.77
N VAL A 15 -4.43 -16.38 -3.08
CA VAL A 15 -5.45 -15.65 -3.86
C VAL A 15 -6.76 -16.43 -3.84
N THR A 16 -7.82 -15.81 -3.30
CA THR A 16 -9.14 -16.42 -3.21
C THR A 16 -10.27 -15.39 -3.33
N ALA A 17 -11.32 -15.73 -4.09
CA ALA A 17 -12.49 -14.88 -4.24
C ALA A 17 -13.30 -14.68 -2.94
N ARG A 18 -13.03 -15.48 -1.90
CA ARG A 18 -13.69 -15.32 -0.60
C ARG A 18 -13.17 -14.13 0.20
N ILE A 19 -11.97 -13.63 -0.13
CA ILE A 19 -11.33 -12.51 0.54
C ILE A 19 -10.90 -11.52 -0.55
N THR A 20 -11.68 -10.45 -0.74
CA THR A 20 -11.51 -9.49 -1.84
C THR A 20 -10.11 -8.88 -1.87
N SER A 21 -9.53 -8.57 -0.70
CA SER A 21 -8.18 -8.00 -0.60
C SER A 21 -7.08 -8.88 -1.24
N THR A 22 -7.29 -10.19 -1.33
CA THR A 22 -6.35 -11.08 -2.03
C THR A 22 -6.40 -10.88 -3.55
N LEU A 23 -7.57 -10.59 -4.10
CA LEU A 23 -7.76 -10.29 -5.53
C LEU A 23 -7.17 -8.91 -5.87
N ASP A 24 -7.41 -7.92 -5.02
CA ASP A 24 -6.88 -6.56 -5.20
C ASP A 24 -5.36 -6.57 -5.17
N ALA A 25 -4.76 -7.28 -4.20
CA ALA A 25 -3.31 -7.44 -4.12
C ALA A 25 -2.73 -8.10 -5.38
N ALA A 26 -3.33 -9.20 -5.84
CA ALA A 26 -2.91 -9.90 -7.06
C ALA A 26 -3.02 -9.00 -8.31
N ALA A 27 -4.09 -8.20 -8.39
CA ALA A 27 -4.28 -7.24 -9.48
C ALA A 27 -3.19 -6.16 -9.48
N LEU A 28 -2.87 -5.58 -8.32
CA LEU A 28 -1.82 -4.56 -8.17
C LEU A 28 -0.44 -5.13 -8.50
N CYS A 29 -0.11 -6.35 -8.06
CA CYS A 29 1.11 -7.04 -8.45
C CYS A 29 1.20 -7.21 -9.97
N LYS A 30 0.07 -7.59 -10.61
CA LYS A 30 0.03 -7.72 -12.06
C LYS A 30 0.21 -6.40 -12.79
N MET A 31 -0.35 -5.32 -12.26
CA MET A 31 -0.15 -3.97 -12.78
C MET A 31 1.33 -3.55 -12.69
N ALA A 32 1.99 -3.84 -11.57
CA ALA A 32 3.43 -3.58 -11.41
C ALA A 32 4.26 -4.37 -12.41
N GLN A 33 4.00 -5.68 -12.58
CA GLN A 33 4.67 -6.53 -13.58
C GLN A 33 4.53 -6.02 -15.03
N ARG A 34 3.44 -5.29 -15.32
CA ARG A 34 3.16 -4.70 -16.64
C ARG A 34 3.62 -3.26 -16.78
N GLY A 35 4.31 -2.72 -15.77
CA GLY A 35 4.78 -1.33 -15.78
C GLY A 35 3.68 -0.27 -15.62
N GLN A 36 2.47 -0.65 -15.19
CA GLN A 36 1.40 0.30 -14.86
C GLN A 36 1.65 0.95 -13.49
N ILE A 37 2.35 0.27 -12.60
CA ILE A 37 2.88 0.80 -11.34
C ILE A 37 4.39 0.66 -11.41
N THR A 38 5.10 1.76 -11.21
CA THR A 38 6.56 1.84 -11.31
C THR A 38 7.16 2.46 -10.04
N GLY A 39 8.48 2.33 -9.88
CA GLY A 39 9.20 2.94 -8.75
C GLY A 39 9.19 2.11 -7.47
N ALA A 40 8.67 0.87 -7.49
CA ALA A 40 8.66 -0.04 -6.36
C ALA A 40 8.62 -1.50 -6.81
N ILE A 41 9.03 -2.41 -5.93
CA ILE A 41 8.79 -3.85 -6.07
C ILE A 41 7.56 -4.19 -5.24
N LEU A 42 6.50 -4.70 -5.87
CA LEU A 42 5.26 -5.07 -5.21
C LEU A 42 5.12 -6.59 -5.10
N ASP A 43 4.67 -7.07 -3.94
CA ASP A 43 4.19 -8.45 -3.79
C ASP A 43 3.00 -8.53 -2.85
N GLY A 44 2.15 -9.54 -3.09
CA GLY A 44 0.94 -9.83 -2.34
C GLY A 44 -0.01 -10.76 -3.09
N PRO A 45 -1.02 -11.30 -2.39
CA PRO A 45 -1.34 -11.01 -0.98
C PRO A 45 -0.30 -11.59 -0.02
N LEU A 46 0.02 -10.85 1.04
CA LEU A 46 0.87 -11.28 2.14
C LEU A 46 0.13 -11.09 3.46
N ALA A 47 0.27 -12.04 4.39
CA ALA A 47 -0.15 -11.80 5.76
C ALA A 47 0.91 -10.94 6.48
N PHE A 48 0.52 -10.25 7.54
CA PHE A 48 1.40 -9.31 8.23
C PHE A 48 2.71 -9.94 8.71
N ASP A 49 2.63 -11.15 9.30
CA ASP A 49 3.79 -11.86 9.83
C ASP A 49 4.82 -12.18 8.75
N ASN A 50 4.38 -12.67 7.59
CA ASN A 50 5.29 -13.02 6.50
C ASN A 50 5.74 -11.80 5.66
N ALA A 51 5.07 -10.67 5.78
CA ALA A 51 5.54 -9.43 5.17
C ALA A 51 6.76 -8.84 5.90
N ILE A 52 6.85 -9.02 7.24
CA ILE A 52 7.87 -8.39 8.08
C ILE A 52 8.89 -9.38 8.69
N SER A 53 8.60 -10.69 8.67
CA SER A 53 9.46 -11.71 9.25
C SER A 53 9.92 -12.70 8.19
N ALA A 54 11.22 -12.69 7.89
CA ALA A 54 11.84 -13.67 6.99
C ALA A 54 11.67 -15.12 7.48
N GLU A 55 11.65 -15.33 8.80
CA GLU A 55 11.40 -16.65 9.38
C GLU A 55 9.98 -17.13 9.14
N ALA A 56 8.98 -16.24 9.32
CA ALA A 56 7.59 -16.56 9.02
C ALA A 56 7.38 -16.89 7.53
N ALA A 57 8.01 -16.08 6.65
CA ALA A 57 8.01 -16.33 5.21
C ALA A 57 8.59 -17.70 4.85
N ARG A 58 9.73 -18.04 5.45
CA ARG A 58 10.39 -19.34 5.26
C ARG A 58 9.52 -20.53 5.74
N ILE A 59 8.92 -20.41 6.92
CA ILE A 59 8.03 -21.46 7.46
C ILE A 59 6.83 -21.70 6.55
N LYS A 60 6.27 -20.62 5.99
CA LYS A 60 5.12 -20.67 5.06
C LYS A 60 5.51 -21.02 3.62
N GLY A 61 6.80 -21.18 3.33
CA GLY A 61 7.30 -21.54 2.00
C GLY A 61 7.10 -20.44 0.95
N ILE A 62 7.07 -19.16 1.36
CA ILE A 62 6.87 -18.03 0.47
C ILE A 62 8.22 -17.65 -0.15
N THR A 63 8.26 -17.60 -1.48
CA THR A 63 9.42 -17.11 -2.25
C THR A 63 9.07 -15.77 -2.86
N SER A 64 9.65 -14.70 -2.31
CA SER A 64 9.36 -13.31 -2.70
C SER A 64 10.55 -12.42 -2.37
N GLU A 65 10.78 -11.40 -3.19
CA GLU A 65 11.77 -10.36 -2.90
C GLU A 65 11.29 -9.38 -1.82
N VAL A 66 9.99 -9.36 -1.52
CA VAL A 66 9.34 -8.43 -0.58
C VAL A 66 9.10 -9.10 0.77
N SER A 67 8.73 -10.38 0.75
CA SER A 67 8.34 -11.11 1.95
C SER A 67 9.49 -11.19 2.97
N GLY A 68 9.23 -10.75 4.19
CA GLY A 68 10.20 -10.70 5.28
C GLY A 68 11.13 -9.50 5.28
N ASP A 69 11.01 -8.59 4.30
CA ASP A 69 11.89 -7.42 4.12
C ASP A 69 11.16 -6.22 3.50
N ALA A 70 9.88 -6.05 3.83
CA ALA A 70 9.06 -4.99 3.29
C ALA A 70 9.42 -3.62 3.87
N ASP A 71 9.60 -2.62 3.01
CA ASP A 71 9.78 -1.20 3.39
C ASP A 71 8.43 -0.50 3.61
N ILE A 72 7.39 -0.94 2.88
CA ILE A 72 6.06 -0.33 2.89
C ILE A 72 5.00 -1.43 3.04
N LEU A 73 4.08 -1.22 3.96
CA LEU A 73 2.92 -2.08 4.18
C LEU A 73 1.66 -1.36 3.68
N VAL A 74 0.98 -1.93 2.71
CA VAL A 74 -0.32 -1.44 2.23
C VAL A 74 -1.41 -2.30 2.86
N LEU A 75 -2.22 -1.70 3.72
CA LEU A 75 -3.32 -2.37 4.38
C LEU A 75 -4.55 -2.39 3.45
N PRO A 76 -5.40 -3.44 3.55
CA PRO A 76 -6.45 -3.67 2.56
C PRO A 76 -7.62 -2.69 2.63
N ASP A 77 -7.83 -2.08 3.79
CA ASP A 77 -8.95 -1.18 4.04
C ASP A 77 -8.64 -0.14 5.12
N LEU A 78 -9.53 0.84 5.25
CA LEU A 78 -9.40 1.94 6.20
C LEU A 78 -9.41 1.44 7.65
N GLU A 79 -10.27 0.48 7.94
CA GLU A 79 -10.47 -0.04 9.30
C GLU A 79 -9.21 -0.73 9.79
N SER A 80 -8.66 -1.66 9.01
CA SER A 80 -7.41 -2.34 9.35
C SER A 80 -6.24 -1.37 9.43
N GLY A 81 -6.17 -0.38 8.53
CA GLY A 81 -5.16 0.66 8.54
C GLY A 81 -5.21 1.51 9.79
N ASN A 82 -6.40 1.96 10.17
CA ASN A 82 -6.58 2.76 11.38
C ASN A 82 -6.25 1.96 12.66
N VAL A 83 -6.71 0.72 12.75
CA VAL A 83 -6.40 -0.16 13.90
C VAL A 83 -4.90 -0.39 14.01
N ALA A 84 -4.22 -0.74 12.91
CA ALA A 84 -2.77 -0.98 12.90
C ALA A 84 -1.98 0.26 13.32
N ALA A 85 -2.33 1.45 12.81
CA ALA A 85 -1.69 2.70 13.21
C ALA A 85 -1.86 2.96 14.71
N LYS A 86 -3.04 2.74 15.27
CA LYS A 86 -3.29 2.93 16.71
C LYS A 86 -2.61 1.88 17.58
N LEU A 87 -2.52 0.63 17.13
CA LEU A 87 -1.73 -0.39 17.84
C LEU A 87 -0.25 -0.01 17.93
N LEU A 88 0.33 0.48 16.83
CA LEU A 88 1.73 0.93 16.81
C LEU A 88 1.95 2.12 17.74
N GLU A 89 1.06 3.12 17.72
CA GLU A 89 1.16 4.30 18.58
C GLU A 89 1.01 3.96 20.06
N TYR A 90 -0.07 3.26 20.43
CA TYR A 90 -0.45 3.08 21.83
C TYR A 90 0.18 1.88 22.51
N LEU A 91 0.49 0.81 21.78
CA LEU A 91 1.10 -0.39 22.36
C LEU A 91 2.60 -0.48 22.09
N ALA A 92 3.05 -0.04 20.92
CA ALA A 92 4.48 -0.09 20.58
C ALA A 92 5.22 1.25 20.83
N GLY A 93 4.50 2.31 21.23
CA GLY A 93 5.12 3.63 21.48
C GLY A 93 5.70 4.29 20.23
N ALA A 94 5.19 3.92 19.04
CA ALA A 94 5.71 4.45 17.80
C ALA A 94 5.38 5.93 17.64
N ALA A 95 6.37 6.71 17.20
CA ALA A 95 6.13 8.08 16.76
C ALA A 95 5.57 8.07 15.34
N SER A 96 4.38 8.64 15.16
CA SER A 96 3.70 8.69 13.88
C SER A 96 3.68 10.10 13.28
N CYS A 97 3.60 10.17 11.96
CA CYS A 97 3.22 11.39 11.25
C CYS A 97 2.33 10.99 10.06
N GLY A 98 1.22 11.71 9.90
CA GLY A 98 0.26 11.44 8.84
C GLY A 98 0.40 12.41 7.68
N VAL A 99 0.39 11.88 6.45
CA VAL A 99 0.35 12.65 5.20
C VAL A 99 -0.68 12.02 4.26
N VAL A 100 -1.33 12.86 3.45
CA VAL A 100 -2.23 12.38 2.40
C VAL A 100 -1.46 12.33 1.10
N LEU A 101 -1.42 11.16 0.47
CA LEU A 101 -0.78 10.95 -0.83
C LEU A 101 -1.78 11.19 -1.97
N GLY A 102 -1.26 11.58 -3.13
CA GLY A 102 -2.07 11.78 -4.34
C GLY A 102 -2.85 13.10 -4.40
N ALA A 103 -2.74 13.96 -3.40
CA ALA A 103 -3.31 15.30 -3.44
C ALA A 103 -2.45 16.27 -4.27
N ARG A 104 -3.09 17.27 -4.90
CA ARG A 104 -2.39 18.31 -5.70
C ARG A 104 -1.55 19.27 -4.86
N VAL A 105 -1.79 19.30 -3.57
CA VAL A 105 -1.05 20.10 -2.58
C VAL A 105 -0.66 19.21 -1.40
N PRO A 106 0.42 19.54 -0.69
CA PRO A 106 0.81 18.82 0.52
C PRO A 106 -0.29 18.89 1.58
N ILE A 107 -0.73 17.74 2.09
CA ILE A 107 -1.72 17.67 3.17
C ILE A 107 -1.11 16.88 4.33
N ALA A 108 -0.88 17.55 5.46
CA ALA A 108 -0.57 16.89 6.71
C ALA A 108 -1.87 16.47 7.40
N LEU A 109 -1.97 15.21 7.76
CA LEU A 109 -3.11 14.65 8.47
C LEU A 109 -2.69 14.22 9.87
N THR A 110 -3.30 14.84 10.89
CA THR A 110 -3.06 14.49 12.28
C THR A 110 -4.35 14.06 12.96
N SER A 111 -4.24 13.16 13.93
CA SER A 111 -5.38 12.79 14.78
C SER A 111 -5.63 13.86 15.82
N ARG A 112 -6.87 13.99 16.28
CA ARG A 112 -7.23 14.85 17.43
C ARG A 112 -6.50 14.43 18.71
N ALA A 113 -6.17 13.16 18.83
CA ALA A 113 -5.48 12.59 20.00
C ALA A 113 -3.94 12.63 19.87
N ASP A 114 -3.39 13.08 18.75
CA ASP A 114 -1.94 13.09 18.53
C ASP A 114 -1.25 14.09 19.46
N GLY A 115 -0.09 13.70 19.96
CA GLY A 115 0.78 14.57 20.76
C GLY A 115 1.42 15.69 19.92
N ALA A 116 2.00 16.66 20.59
CA ALA A 116 2.64 17.80 19.95
C ALA A 116 3.75 17.38 18.97
N ALA A 117 4.53 16.36 19.31
CA ALA A 117 5.61 15.85 18.44
C ALA A 117 5.10 15.39 17.08
N SER A 118 4.03 14.58 17.03
CA SER A 118 3.40 14.11 15.79
C SER A 118 2.84 15.26 14.96
N ARG A 119 2.20 16.23 15.62
CA ARG A 119 1.64 17.41 14.96
C ARG A 119 2.69 18.31 14.33
N VAL A 120 3.85 18.45 14.97
CA VAL A 120 4.98 19.23 14.44
C VAL A 120 5.73 18.48 13.32
N ALA A 121 5.81 17.16 13.41
CA ALA A 121 6.53 16.35 12.43
C ALA A 121 5.78 16.16 11.10
N SER A 122 4.44 16.22 11.08
CA SER A 122 3.61 15.93 9.89
C SER A 122 3.76 16.98 8.76
N PRO A 123 3.72 18.32 9.01
CA PRO A 123 3.81 19.31 7.95
C PRO A 123 5.10 19.25 7.13
N PRO A 124 6.32 19.17 7.70
CA PRO A 124 7.54 19.05 6.92
C PRO A 124 7.58 17.80 6.04
N ARG A 125 7.01 16.68 6.53
CA ARG A 125 6.94 15.44 5.76
C ARG A 125 5.91 15.51 4.64
N ALA A 126 4.77 16.13 4.86
CA ALA A 126 3.79 16.40 3.82
C ALA A 126 4.38 17.30 2.72
N ALA A 127 5.14 18.33 3.08
CA ALA A 127 5.80 19.21 2.13
C ALA A 127 6.90 18.52 1.30
N ALA A 128 7.50 17.44 1.83
CA ALA A 128 8.49 16.63 1.12
C ALA A 128 7.88 15.64 0.11
N VAL A 129 6.56 15.41 0.15
CA VAL A 129 5.87 14.55 -0.83
C VAL A 129 5.67 15.34 -2.12
N PRO A 130 6.24 14.91 -3.26
CA PRO A 130 6.01 15.57 -4.53
C PRO A 130 4.53 15.45 -4.94
N PRO A 131 3.97 16.47 -5.62
CA PRO A 131 2.64 16.35 -6.18
C PRO A 131 2.61 15.22 -7.21
N PRO A 132 1.45 14.54 -7.39
CA PRO A 132 1.31 13.50 -8.39
C PRO A 132 1.64 14.08 -9.76
N THR A 133 2.50 13.39 -10.52
CA THR A 133 2.72 13.70 -11.93
C THR A 133 1.41 13.39 -12.65
N LEU A 134 0.70 14.42 -13.09
CA LEU A 134 -0.47 14.26 -13.96
C LEU A 134 0.05 13.88 -15.36
N GLU A 135 0.56 12.68 -15.52
CA GLU A 135 0.55 12.07 -16.85
C GLU A 135 -0.92 11.91 -17.22
N ALA A 136 -1.31 12.57 -18.31
CA ALA A 136 -2.64 12.43 -18.87
C ALA A 136 -2.93 10.93 -19.00
N ALA A 137 -3.91 10.45 -18.26
CA ALA A 137 -4.38 9.08 -18.42
C ALA A 137 -4.59 8.89 -19.93
N PRO A 138 -4.03 7.83 -20.56
CA PRO A 138 -4.26 7.58 -21.96
C PRO A 138 -5.76 7.57 -22.15
N SER A 139 -6.28 8.48 -22.98
CA SER A 139 -7.70 8.60 -23.24
C SER A 139 -8.20 7.19 -23.59
N ALA A 140 -9.05 6.65 -22.72
CA ALA A 140 -9.67 5.37 -22.97
C ALA A 140 -10.44 5.50 -24.28
N GLN A 141 -9.86 5.03 -25.38
CA GLN A 141 -10.58 4.89 -26.63
C GLN A 141 -11.65 3.82 -26.37
N VAL A 142 -12.83 4.28 -26.05
CA VAL A 142 -14.03 3.44 -26.02
C VAL A 142 -14.22 2.93 -27.46
N ARG A 143 -13.75 1.72 -27.73
CA ARG A 143 -14.07 1.05 -28.96
C ARG A 143 -15.60 0.87 -29.01
N PRO A 144 -16.29 1.33 -30.07
CA PRO A 144 -17.72 1.09 -30.19
C PRO A 144 -17.95 -0.42 -30.18
N ARG A 145 -18.87 -0.87 -29.33
CA ARG A 145 -19.31 -2.27 -29.30
C ARG A 145 -19.86 -2.61 -30.68
N THR A 146 -19.18 -3.48 -31.42
CA THR A 146 -19.74 -4.10 -32.60
C THR A 146 -20.97 -4.87 -32.15
N ARG A 147 -22.17 -4.43 -32.64
CA ARG A 147 -23.43 -5.16 -32.44
C ARG A 147 -23.25 -6.54 -33.06
N PHE A 148 -23.38 -7.58 -32.26
CA PHE A 148 -23.66 -8.90 -32.77
C PHE A 148 -24.98 -8.79 -33.53
N ARG A 149 -24.94 -9.05 -34.83
CA ARG A 149 -26.19 -9.32 -35.59
C ARG A 149 -26.50 -10.80 -35.40
N PRO A 150 -27.80 -11.16 -35.23
CA PRO A 150 -28.24 -12.54 -35.10
C PRO A 150 -28.00 -13.33 -36.39
#